data_ea155d081cecad26c6a8301b01ea6e49
#
_entry.id   ea155d081cecad26c6a8301b01ea6e49
#
_cell.length_a   1.000
_cell.length_b   1.000
_cell.length_c   1.000
_cell.angle_alpha   90.00
_cell.angle_beta   90.00
_cell.angle_gamma   90.00
#
_symmetry.space_group_name_H-M   'P 1'
#
loop_
_entity.id
_entity.type
_entity.pdbx_description
1 polymer ?
#
loop_
_entity_poly.entity_id
_entity_poly.type
_entity_poly.pdbx_seq_one_letter_code
_entity_poly.pdbx_strand_id
1 'polypeptide(L)'
;EDWARLAGKCYSPLGEEPEYDLFAAGEAEAQRQAENEQYAKSAFDGTFSSIVCIGLLEFSDQMEPRGAVAWYGNNERELLRQFWSRLAQDKPSLFITHNGLGFDLPFIRKRSIIHQVKPSMEINLAKFRSEPVYDTMAIWSNWDTRCWVKLDVLARALNVETKSGSGAQVAEMWGRGEGVELARYCLQDTYVTYACYCRMNFRQPLSGEVVLLQPELLDVG
;
A
#
# COMPACT_ATOMS: atom_id res chain seq x y z
N GLU A 1 25.94 -8.86 -10.54
CA GLU A 1 27.06 -9.77 -10.14
C GLU A 1 28.39 -9.05 -9.85
N ASP A 2 28.52 -7.72 -10.00
CA ASP A 2 29.81 -7.03 -9.93
C ASP A 2 30.06 -6.20 -8.66
N TRP A 3 29.13 -6.11 -7.74
CA TRP A 3 29.32 -5.35 -6.48
C TRP A 3 30.06 -6.10 -5.37
N ALA A 4 30.21 -7.42 -5.48
CA ALA A 4 30.91 -8.25 -4.50
C ALA A 4 32.46 -8.27 -4.68
N ARG A 5 32.99 -7.61 -5.71
CA ARG A 5 34.44 -7.67 -6.04
C ARG A 5 35.28 -6.48 -5.54
N LEU A 6 34.67 -5.46 -4.95
CA LEU A 6 35.40 -4.28 -4.46
C LEU A 6 35.74 -4.29 -2.97
N ALA A 7 35.40 -5.35 -2.22
CA ALA A 7 35.94 -5.55 -0.89
C ALA A 7 37.34 -6.12 -0.99
N GLY A 8 38.34 -5.25 -0.99
CA GLY A 8 39.75 -5.65 -1.00
C GLY A 8 40.06 -6.61 0.13
N LYS A 9 40.51 -7.83 -0.22
CA LYS A 9 41.08 -8.75 0.74
C LYS A 9 42.43 -8.20 1.17
N CYS A 10 42.54 -7.64 2.39
CA CYS A 10 43.82 -7.48 3.05
C CYS A 10 44.31 -8.86 3.53
N TYR A 11 45.32 -9.38 2.89
CA TYR A 11 46.07 -10.51 3.39
C TYR A 11 47.12 -10.00 4.37
N SER A 12 47.03 -10.41 5.63
CA SER A 12 48.14 -10.29 6.59
C SER A 12 48.99 -11.54 6.53
N PRO A 13 50.34 -11.44 6.28
CA PRO A 13 51.20 -12.59 6.21
C PRO A 13 51.93 -12.83 7.54
N LEU A 14 51.29 -13.08 8.62
CA LEU A 14 51.88 -13.65 9.85
C LEU A 14 50.83 -13.68 10.97
N GLY A 15 50.36 -14.79 11.30
CA GLY A 15 49.83 -15.44 12.50
C GLY A 15 49.43 -14.60 13.75
N GLU A 16 48.97 -13.38 13.60
CA GLU A 16 48.34 -12.63 14.69
C GLU A 16 46.82 -12.79 14.55
N GLU A 17 46.19 -13.28 15.60
CA GLU A 17 44.73 -13.29 15.67
C GLU A 17 44.21 -11.86 15.42
N PRO A 18 43.19 -11.67 14.58
CA PRO A 18 42.67 -10.35 14.34
C PRO A 18 42.14 -9.80 15.67
N GLU A 19 42.76 -8.71 16.14
CA GLU A 19 42.25 -7.91 17.25
C GLU A 19 40.83 -7.50 16.87
N TYR A 20 39.85 -8.04 17.59
CA TYR A 20 38.43 -7.82 17.31
C TYR A 20 38.15 -6.36 17.66
N ASP A 21 38.23 -5.48 16.67
CA ASP A 21 37.89 -4.08 16.83
C ASP A 21 36.37 -3.92 17.03
N LEU A 22 35.98 -3.86 18.29
CA LEU A 22 34.61 -3.66 18.72
C LEU A 22 33.98 -2.38 18.14
N PHE A 23 34.79 -1.38 17.83
CA PHE A 23 34.34 -0.13 17.21
C PHE A 23 34.02 -0.34 15.73
N ALA A 24 34.89 -1.03 15.00
CA ALA A 24 34.65 -1.36 13.59
C ALA A 24 33.46 -2.32 13.42
N ALA A 25 33.24 -3.24 14.36
CA ALA A 25 32.06 -4.10 14.39
C ALA A 25 30.78 -3.28 14.65
N GLY A 26 30.82 -2.31 15.57
CA GLY A 26 29.68 -1.42 15.85
C GLY A 26 29.33 -0.50 14.67
N GLU A 27 30.34 0.04 13.98
CA GLU A 27 30.14 0.86 12.78
C GLU A 27 29.56 0.05 11.62
N ALA A 28 30.03 -1.18 11.40
CA ALA A 28 29.51 -2.08 10.38
C ALA A 28 28.06 -2.49 10.66
N GLU A 29 27.70 -2.69 11.92
CA GLU A 29 26.33 -3.02 12.33
C GLU A 29 25.39 -1.82 12.20
N ALA A 30 25.84 -0.62 12.59
CA ALA A 30 25.10 0.62 12.37
C ALA A 30 24.89 0.92 10.87
N GLN A 31 25.89 0.67 10.05
CA GLN A 31 25.77 0.83 8.60
C GLN A 31 24.78 -0.18 7.99
N ARG A 32 24.81 -1.45 8.39
CA ARG A 32 23.82 -2.45 7.98
C ARG A 32 22.41 -2.10 8.42
N GLN A 33 22.24 -1.56 9.63
CA GLN A 33 20.95 -1.10 10.11
C GLN A 33 20.45 0.09 9.28
N ALA A 34 21.30 1.06 8.97
CA ALA A 34 20.95 2.19 8.11
C ALA A 34 20.58 1.75 6.69
N GLU A 35 21.33 0.81 6.10
CA GLU A 35 21.02 0.21 4.80
C GLU A 35 19.69 -0.55 4.81
N ASN A 36 19.42 -1.33 5.86
CA ASN A 36 18.15 -2.03 6.02
C ASN A 36 16.96 -1.08 6.21
N GLU A 37 17.14 0.01 6.96
CA GLU A 37 16.12 1.05 7.09
C GLU A 37 15.87 1.78 5.77
N GLN A 38 16.92 2.07 5.01
CA GLN A 38 16.80 2.69 3.69
C GLN A 38 16.11 1.74 2.71
N TYR A 39 16.45 0.45 2.73
CA TYR A 39 15.79 -0.58 1.94
C TYR A 39 14.30 -0.71 2.32
N ALA A 40 13.97 -0.75 3.62
CA ALA A 40 12.60 -0.78 4.10
C ALA A 40 11.79 0.47 3.69
N LYS A 41 12.42 1.65 3.71
CA LYS A 41 11.79 2.89 3.21
C LYS A 41 11.57 2.86 1.70
N SER A 42 12.46 2.23 0.94
CA SER A 42 12.33 2.10 -0.52
C SER A 42 11.14 1.22 -0.92
N ALA A 43 10.73 0.27 -0.06
CA ALA A 43 9.56 -0.57 -0.28
C ALA A 43 8.25 0.24 -0.39
N PHE A 44 8.22 1.45 0.18
CA PHE A 44 7.08 2.35 0.12
C PHE A 44 7.17 3.40 -1.00
N ASP A 45 8.16 3.31 -1.88
CA ASP A 45 8.29 4.20 -3.04
C ASP A 45 8.09 3.42 -4.35
N GLY A 46 7.08 3.83 -5.12
CA GLY A 46 6.77 3.25 -6.42
C GLY A 46 7.89 3.38 -7.48
N THR A 47 9.01 4.02 -7.15
CA THR A 47 10.21 4.03 -8.00
C THR A 47 10.96 2.70 -7.90
N PHE A 48 10.98 2.09 -6.72
CA PHE A 48 11.81 0.92 -6.40
C PHE A 48 11.00 -0.35 -6.20
N SER A 49 9.74 -0.24 -5.81
CA SER A 49 8.87 -1.37 -5.51
C SER A 49 7.74 -1.53 -6.50
N SER A 50 7.17 -2.73 -6.59
CA SER A 50 6.09 -3.09 -7.50
C SER A 50 4.76 -3.28 -6.77
N ILE A 51 3.68 -3.17 -7.53
CA ILE A 51 2.32 -3.48 -7.06
C ILE A 51 2.06 -4.97 -7.31
N VAL A 52 1.63 -5.67 -6.29
CA VAL A 52 1.26 -7.10 -6.37
C VAL A 52 -0.24 -7.34 -6.18
N CYS A 53 -0.95 -6.32 -5.66
CA CYS A 53 -2.40 -6.38 -5.48
C CYS A 53 -3.01 -4.97 -5.51
N ILE A 54 -4.19 -4.84 -6.14
CA ILE A 54 -5.04 -3.64 -6.10
C ILE A 54 -6.46 -4.08 -5.76
N GLY A 55 -7.04 -3.52 -4.70
CA GLY A 55 -8.43 -3.76 -4.30
C GLY A 55 -9.30 -2.53 -4.48
N LEU A 56 -10.51 -2.72 -4.98
CA LEU A 56 -11.54 -1.70 -5.11
C LEU A 56 -12.85 -2.17 -4.51
N LEU A 57 -13.55 -1.25 -3.83
CA LEU A 57 -14.97 -1.34 -3.54
C LEU A 57 -15.69 -0.26 -4.33
N GLU A 58 -16.80 -0.61 -4.92
CA GLU A 58 -17.58 0.25 -5.79
C GLU A 58 -18.95 0.53 -5.19
N PHE A 59 -19.32 1.79 -5.22
CA PHE A 59 -20.59 2.26 -4.68
C PHE A 59 -21.30 3.17 -5.68
N SER A 60 -22.62 3.22 -5.59
CA SER A 60 -23.42 4.25 -6.26
C SER A 60 -23.23 5.61 -5.58
N ASP A 61 -23.77 6.68 -6.19
CA ASP A 61 -23.80 8.02 -5.56
C ASP A 61 -24.63 8.03 -4.26
N GLN A 62 -25.51 7.06 -4.07
CA GLN A 62 -26.28 6.84 -2.84
C GLN A 62 -25.52 5.98 -1.82
N MET A 63 -24.27 5.59 -2.11
CA MET A 63 -23.43 4.72 -1.29
C MET A 63 -23.98 3.28 -1.17
N GLU A 64 -24.71 2.81 -2.18
CA GLU A 64 -25.09 1.41 -2.29
C GLU A 64 -23.97 0.60 -2.93
N PRO A 65 -23.61 -0.59 -2.39
CA PRO A 65 -22.56 -1.44 -2.93
C PRO A 65 -22.91 -1.88 -4.37
N ARG A 66 -21.94 -1.79 -5.27
CA ARG A 66 -22.05 -2.25 -6.66
C ARG A 66 -21.11 -3.41 -6.97
N GLY A 67 -19.95 -3.45 -6.29
CA GLY A 67 -18.96 -4.47 -6.51
C GLY A 67 -17.80 -4.39 -5.54
N ALA A 68 -17.09 -5.50 -5.44
CA ALA A 68 -15.83 -5.65 -4.76
C ALA A 68 -14.89 -6.45 -5.68
N VAL A 69 -13.77 -5.88 -6.05
CA VAL A 69 -12.81 -6.54 -6.93
C VAL A 69 -11.38 -6.36 -6.43
N ALA A 70 -10.58 -7.41 -6.51
CA ALA A 70 -9.14 -7.33 -6.30
C ALA A 70 -8.42 -8.07 -7.43
N TRP A 71 -7.45 -7.40 -8.01
CA TRP A 71 -6.48 -7.97 -8.93
C TRP A 71 -5.19 -8.23 -8.18
N TYR A 72 -4.60 -9.39 -8.36
CA TYR A 72 -3.32 -9.76 -7.76
C TYR A 72 -2.49 -10.58 -8.75
N GLY A 73 -1.19 -10.58 -8.62
CA GLY A 73 -0.30 -11.34 -9.49
C GLY A 73 1.07 -10.70 -9.69
N ASN A 74 1.90 -11.36 -10.49
CA ASN A 74 3.25 -10.90 -10.83
C ASN A 74 3.27 -9.96 -12.04
N ASN A 75 2.20 -9.93 -12.84
CA ASN A 75 2.11 -9.09 -14.02
C ASN A 75 1.59 -7.69 -13.66
N GLU A 76 2.46 -6.87 -13.07
CA GLU A 76 2.10 -5.52 -12.63
C GLU A 76 1.51 -4.65 -13.75
N ARG A 77 2.00 -4.81 -14.99
CA ARG A 77 1.46 -4.08 -16.13
C ARG A 77 0.00 -4.40 -16.36
N GLU A 78 -0.37 -5.67 -16.21
CA GLU A 78 -1.77 -6.10 -16.35
C GLU A 78 -2.63 -5.64 -15.17
N LEU A 79 -2.12 -5.69 -13.92
CA LEU A 79 -2.77 -5.09 -12.76
C LEU A 79 -3.18 -3.64 -13.03
N LEU A 80 -2.24 -2.84 -13.52
CA LEU A 80 -2.47 -1.43 -13.84
C LEU A 80 -3.49 -1.26 -14.98
N ARG A 81 -3.45 -2.12 -16.01
CA ARG A 81 -4.43 -2.08 -17.11
C ARG A 81 -5.84 -2.38 -16.62
N GLN A 82 -6.00 -3.41 -15.79
CA GLN A 82 -7.29 -3.79 -15.23
C GLN A 82 -7.86 -2.65 -14.36
N PHE A 83 -7.03 -2.10 -13.48
CA PHE A 83 -7.41 -0.95 -12.67
C PHE A 83 -7.90 0.23 -13.51
N TRP A 84 -7.11 0.68 -14.48
CA TRP A 84 -7.49 1.81 -15.32
C TRP A 84 -8.68 1.51 -16.24
N SER A 85 -8.83 0.27 -16.70
CA SER A 85 -9.99 -0.16 -17.48
C SER A 85 -11.26 -0.09 -16.67
N ARG A 86 -11.21 -0.51 -15.40
CA ARG A 86 -12.36 -0.44 -14.48
C ARG A 86 -12.77 1.02 -14.24
N LEU A 87 -11.81 1.89 -13.95
CA LEU A 87 -12.10 3.33 -13.76
C LEU A 87 -12.65 4.00 -15.03
N ALA A 88 -12.26 3.53 -16.24
CA ALA A 88 -12.82 4.03 -17.49
C ALA A 88 -14.33 3.70 -17.64
N GLN A 89 -14.73 2.55 -17.14
CA GLN A 89 -16.12 2.07 -17.17
C GLN A 89 -16.99 2.80 -16.13
N ASP A 90 -16.51 2.87 -14.90
CA ASP A 90 -17.30 3.35 -13.75
C ASP A 90 -17.26 4.88 -13.60
N LYS A 91 -16.18 5.52 -14.08
CA LYS A 91 -15.98 6.97 -14.02
C LYS A 91 -16.29 7.57 -12.63
N PRO A 92 -15.64 7.09 -11.57
CA PRO A 92 -15.93 7.52 -10.22
C PRO A 92 -15.75 9.04 -10.06
N SER A 93 -16.67 9.67 -9.36
CA SER A 93 -16.61 11.10 -8.99
C SER A 93 -15.80 11.32 -7.71
N LEU A 94 -15.74 10.30 -6.86
CA LEU A 94 -15.05 10.35 -5.56
C LEU A 94 -14.23 9.07 -5.32
N PHE A 95 -12.99 9.26 -4.88
CA PHE A 95 -12.13 8.20 -4.38
C PHE A 95 -12.05 8.30 -2.85
N ILE A 96 -12.38 7.24 -2.15
CA ILE A 96 -12.26 7.16 -0.70
C ILE A 96 -11.02 6.34 -0.37
N THR A 97 -10.09 6.94 0.37
CA THR A 97 -8.78 6.34 0.67
C THR A 97 -8.37 6.59 2.12
N HIS A 98 -7.35 5.88 2.58
CA HIS A 98 -6.64 6.18 3.84
C HIS A 98 -5.15 6.34 3.53
N ASN A 99 -4.63 7.55 3.62
CA ASN A 99 -3.29 7.93 3.14
C ASN A 99 -3.09 7.75 1.61
N GLY A 100 -4.17 7.64 0.85
CA GLY A 100 -4.07 7.43 -0.59
C GLY A 100 -3.46 8.59 -1.35
N LEU A 101 -3.64 9.84 -0.87
CA LEU A 101 -2.96 11.02 -1.42
C LEU A 101 -1.45 11.01 -1.18
N GLY A 102 -1.00 10.38 -0.09
CA GLY A 102 0.41 10.28 0.27
C GLY A 102 1.09 9.03 -0.28
N PHE A 103 0.35 7.96 -0.53
CA PHE A 103 0.91 6.66 -0.87
C PHE A 103 0.27 6.02 -2.11
N ASP A 104 -0.94 5.48 -2.04
CA ASP A 104 -1.49 4.58 -3.07
C ASP A 104 -1.58 5.25 -4.45
N LEU A 105 -2.17 6.43 -4.54
CA LEU A 105 -2.41 7.11 -5.81
C LEU A 105 -1.12 7.62 -6.48
N PRO A 106 -0.17 8.25 -5.74
CA PRO A 106 1.16 8.55 -6.28
C PRO A 106 1.93 7.30 -6.71
N PHE A 107 1.79 6.19 -5.96
CA PHE A 107 2.44 4.93 -6.28
C PHE A 107 1.91 4.35 -7.60
N ILE A 108 0.59 4.20 -7.74
CA ILE A 108 -0.07 3.76 -8.98
C ILE A 108 0.34 4.65 -10.15
N ARG A 109 0.39 5.97 -9.97
CA ARG A 109 0.81 6.91 -11.02
C ARG A 109 2.26 6.66 -11.46
N LYS A 110 3.21 6.52 -10.52
CA LYS A 110 4.61 6.22 -10.82
C LYS A 110 4.74 4.89 -11.59
N ARG A 111 4.08 3.84 -11.09
CA ARG A 111 4.12 2.52 -11.73
C ARG A 111 3.49 2.53 -13.11
N SER A 112 2.39 3.27 -13.30
CA SER A 112 1.78 3.46 -14.61
C SER A 112 2.74 4.10 -15.63
N ILE A 113 3.53 5.09 -15.19
CA ILE A 113 4.57 5.73 -16.04
C ILE A 113 5.67 4.72 -16.37
N ILE A 114 6.19 3.99 -15.38
CA ILE A 114 7.26 3.00 -15.56
C ILE A 114 6.83 1.90 -16.54
N HIS A 115 5.60 1.39 -16.40
CA HIS A 115 5.07 0.34 -17.27
C HIS A 115 4.44 0.87 -18.57
N GLN A 116 4.46 2.19 -18.81
CA GLN A 116 3.84 2.83 -19.99
C GLN A 116 2.37 2.43 -20.14
N VAL A 117 1.65 2.35 -19.01
CA VAL A 117 0.20 2.16 -18.97
C VAL A 117 -0.46 3.52 -18.81
N LYS A 118 -1.15 3.96 -19.87
CA LYS A 118 -1.80 5.28 -19.86
C LYS A 118 -3.01 5.25 -18.93
N PRO A 119 -3.10 6.16 -17.94
CA PRO A 119 -4.29 6.35 -17.13
C PRO A 119 -5.52 6.66 -17.99
N SER A 120 -6.66 6.08 -17.63
CA SER A 120 -7.93 6.35 -18.31
C SER A 120 -8.56 7.69 -17.92
N MET A 121 -8.15 8.22 -16.75
CA MET A 121 -8.58 9.51 -16.25
C MET A 121 -7.47 10.17 -15.43
N GLU A 122 -7.54 11.47 -15.27
CA GLU A 122 -6.66 12.20 -14.36
C GLU A 122 -7.29 12.23 -12.97
N ILE A 123 -6.54 11.76 -11.95
CA ILE A 123 -6.93 11.88 -10.55
C ILE A 123 -6.18 13.07 -9.96
N ASN A 124 -6.92 14.10 -9.56
CA ASN A 124 -6.33 15.29 -8.96
C ASN A 124 -5.85 14.97 -7.52
N LEU A 125 -4.54 15.03 -7.31
CA LEU A 125 -3.89 14.75 -6.02
C LEU A 125 -3.60 16.02 -5.20
N ALA A 126 -4.30 17.13 -5.48
CA ALA A 126 -4.12 18.37 -4.73
C ALA A 126 -4.52 18.18 -3.26
N LYS A 127 -3.66 18.64 -2.36
CA LYS A 127 -3.88 18.61 -0.91
C LYS A 127 -4.91 19.67 -0.48
N PHE A 128 -5.39 19.57 0.75
CA PHE A 128 -6.35 20.50 1.38
C PHE A 128 -7.71 20.54 0.68
N ARG A 129 -8.13 19.38 0.12
CA ARG A 129 -9.42 19.17 -0.53
C ARG A 129 -9.98 17.82 -0.12
N SER A 130 -11.32 17.70 -0.15
CA SER A 130 -12.03 16.43 0.09
C SER A 130 -12.50 15.77 -1.20
N GLU A 131 -12.33 16.43 -2.35
CA GLU A 131 -12.72 15.94 -3.66
C GLU A 131 -11.64 16.26 -4.71
N PRO A 132 -11.44 15.39 -5.70
CA PRO A 132 -12.11 14.10 -5.93
C PRO A 132 -11.57 12.95 -5.05
N VAL A 133 -10.63 13.21 -4.13
CA VAL A 133 -10.08 12.22 -3.22
C VAL A 133 -10.40 12.58 -1.78
N TYR A 134 -11.26 11.78 -1.14
CA TYR A 134 -11.52 11.84 0.29
C TYR A 134 -10.51 10.96 1.02
N ASP A 135 -9.45 11.56 1.51
CA ASP A 135 -8.43 10.86 2.29
C ASP A 135 -8.78 10.92 3.77
N THR A 136 -9.23 9.80 4.32
CA THR A 136 -9.70 9.73 5.72
C THR A 136 -8.62 10.09 6.72
N MET A 137 -7.34 9.76 6.46
CA MET A 137 -6.23 10.14 7.34
C MET A 137 -5.97 11.64 7.31
N ALA A 138 -5.92 12.24 6.12
CA ALA A 138 -5.66 13.66 5.95
C ALA A 138 -6.80 14.52 6.54
N ILE A 139 -8.06 14.14 6.29
CA ILE A 139 -9.23 14.86 6.79
C ILE A 139 -9.36 14.72 8.31
N TRP A 140 -9.17 13.49 8.86
CA TRP A 140 -9.20 13.27 10.31
C TRP A 140 -8.16 14.12 11.06
N SER A 141 -6.96 14.21 10.51
CA SER A 141 -5.86 14.99 11.11
C SER A 141 -5.90 16.48 10.76
N ASN A 142 -6.93 16.94 10.03
CA ASN A 142 -6.99 18.31 9.51
C ASN A 142 -5.71 18.72 8.75
N TRP A 143 -5.14 17.77 7.98
CA TRP A 143 -3.91 17.91 7.19
C TRP A 143 -2.63 18.13 8.00
N ASP A 144 -2.67 17.99 9.31
CA ASP A 144 -1.48 18.02 10.16
C ASP A 144 -0.80 16.64 10.18
N THR A 145 0.34 16.54 9.52
CA THR A 145 1.10 15.28 9.40
C THR A 145 1.59 14.72 10.73
N ARG A 146 1.68 15.56 11.78
CA ARG A 146 2.05 15.13 13.14
C ARG A 146 0.93 14.36 13.84
N CYS A 147 -0.30 14.53 13.36
CA CYS A 147 -1.52 13.91 13.89
C CYS A 147 -2.00 12.72 13.05
N TRP A 148 -1.19 12.23 12.11
CA TRP A 148 -1.56 11.10 11.28
C TRP A 148 -1.69 9.82 12.11
N VAL A 149 -2.75 9.09 11.85
CA VAL A 149 -3.06 7.84 12.54
C VAL A 149 -3.18 6.68 11.55
N LYS A 150 -2.82 5.48 11.97
CA LYS A 150 -3.02 4.28 11.17
C LYS A 150 -4.51 3.95 11.03
N LEU A 151 -4.88 3.21 10.00
CA LEU A 151 -6.27 2.84 9.71
C LEU A 151 -6.92 2.08 10.88
N ASP A 152 -6.20 1.15 11.50
CA ASP A 152 -6.70 0.39 12.65
C ASP A 152 -6.96 1.26 13.89
N VAL A 153 -6.16 2.32 14.09
CA VAL A 153 -6.34 3.28 15.18
C VAL A 153 -7.57 4.14 14.92
N LEU A 154 -7.73 4.65 13.69
CA LEU A 154 -8.90 5.43 13.28
C LEU A 154 -10.18 4.59 13.41
N ALA A 155 -10.15 3.37 12.92
CA ALA A 155 -11.28 2.45 12.96
C ALA A 155 -11.75 2.17 14.39
N ARG A 156 -10.80 1.89 15.31
CA ARG A 156 -11.14 1.72 16.75
C ARG A 156 -11.76 2.97 17.36
N ALA A 157 -11.22 4.15 17.05
CA ALA A 157 -11.78 5.42 17.53
C ALA A 157 -13.21 5.66 17.04
N LEU A 158 -13.56 5.14 15.87
CA LEU A 158 -14.87 5.28 15.25
C LEU A 158 -15.82 4.10 15.51
N ASN A 159 -15.43 3.13 16.36
CA ASN A 159 -16.16 1.88 16.61
C ASN A 159 -16.47 1.11 15.32
N VAL A 160 -15.48 1.05 14.41
CA VAL A 160 -15.51 0.21 13.22
C VAL A 160 -14.78 -1.09 13.53
N GLU A 161 -15.41 -2.22 13.22
CA GLU A 161 -14.79 -3.53 13.40
C GLU A 161 -13.58 -3.70 12.47
N THR A 162 -12.46 -4.09 13.06
CA THR A 162 -11.23 -4.40 12.34
C THR A 162 -10.82 -5.85 12.60
N LYS A 163 -10.35 -6.54 11.58
CA LYS A 163 -9.60 -7.78 11.81
C LYS A 163 -8.12 -7.40 12.03
N SER A 164 -7.47 -8.09 12.96
CA SER A 164 -6.06 -7.86 13.27
C SER A 164 -5.17 -8.29 12.08
N GLY A 165 -4.49 -7.33 11.47
CA GLY A 165 -3.49 -7.54 10.44
C GLY A 165 -2.57 -6.32 10.37
N SER A 166 -1.33 -6.50 9.94
CA SER A 166 -0.39 -5.39 9.70
C SER A 166 0.16 -5.46 8.27
N GLY A 167 0.46 -4.31 7.67
CA GLY A 167 1.07 -4.24 6.33
C GLY A 167 2.38 -5.03 6.19
N ALA A 168 3.06 -5.36 7.31
CA ALA A 168 4.23 -6.23 7.30
C ALA A 168 3.90 -7.67 6.84
N GLN A 169 2.66 -8.11 6.98
CA GLN A 169 2.20 -9.45 6.55
C GLN A 169 2.07 -9.56 5.03
N VAL A 170 1.92 -8.45 4.31
CA VAL A 170 1.76 -8.44 2.84
C VAL A 170 2.94 -9.10 2.13
N ALA A 171 4.17 -8.69 2.48
CA ALA A 171 5.37 -9.25 1.87
C ALA A 171 5.55 -10.74 2.21
N GLU A 172 5.17 -11.14 3.43
CA GLU A 172 5.24 -12.52 3.89
C GLU A 172 4.19 -13.40 3.18
N MET A 173 2.94 -12.95 3.09
CA MET A 173 1.87 -13.64 2.36
C MET A 173 2.23 -13.80 0.89
N TRP A 174 2.75 -12.75 0.27
CA TRP A 174 3.21 -12.79 -1.12
C TRP A 174 4.36 -13.80 -1.32
N GLY A 175 5.36 -13.77 -0.43
CA GLY A 175 6.48 -14.71 -0.44
C GLY A 175 6.08 -16.17 -0.29
N ARG A 176 4.94 -16.46 0.37
CA ARG A 176 4.37 -17.80 0.51
C ARG A 176 3.43 -18.20 -0.64
N GLY A 177 3.19 -17.31 -1.62
CA GLY A 177 2.28 -17.56 -2.74
C GLY A 177 0.79 -17.48 -2.36
N GLU A 178 0.45 -16.82 -1.26
CA GLU A 178 -0.92 -16.66 -0.73
C GLU A 178 -1.62 -15.46 -1.40
N GLY A 179 -1.71 -15.45 -2.74
CA GLY A 179 -2.24 -14.32 -3.50
C GLY A 179 -3.73 -14.07 -3.24
N VAL A 180 -4.53 -15.12 -3.08
CA VAL A 180 -5.98 -15.01 -2.78
C VAL A 180 -6.20 -14.40 -1.39
N GLU A 181 -5.44 -14.83 -0.39
CA GLU A 181 -5.49 -14.31 0.98
C GLU A 181 -5.07 -12.84 1.00
N LEU A 182 -4.03 -12.49 0.24
CA LEU A 182 -3.59 -11.11 0.06
C LEU A 182 -4.70 -10.24 -0.56
N ALA A 183 -5.37 -10.75 -1.60
CA ALA A 183 -6.48 -10.05 -2.24
C ALA A 183 -7.65 -9.82 -1.27
N ARG A 184 -7.99 -10.83 -0.46
CA ARG A 184 -9.00 -10.70 0.60
C ARG A 184 -8.60 -9.69 1.67
N TYR A 185 -7.34 -9.71 2.09
CA TYR A 185 -6.79 -8.74 3.04
C TYR A 185 -6.89 -7.31 2.48
N CYS A 186 -6.51 -7.10 1.23
CA CYS A 186 -6.60 -5.81 0.56
C CYS A 186 -8.06 -5.28 0.51
N LEU A 187 -9.03 -6.13 0.16
CA LEU A 187 -10.44 -5.75 0.17
C LEU A 187 -10.97 -5.46 1.59
N GLN A 188 -10.49 -6.18 2.60
CA GLN A 188 -10.88 -5.90 3.98
C GLN A 188 -10.39 -4.53 4.44
N ASP A 189 -9.15 -4.13 4.12
CA ASP A 189 -8.64 -2.79 4.42
C ASP A 189 -9.43 -1.71 3.67
N THR A 190 -9.82 -1.98 2.43
CA THR A 190 -10.68 -1.09 1.65
C THR A 190 -12.07 -0.94 2.29
N TYR A 191 -12.65 -2.05 2.81
CA TYR A 191 -13.90 -2.00 3.57
C TYR A 191 -13.77 -1.18 4.85
N VAL A 192 -12.71 -1.35 5.63
CA VAL A 192 -12.49 -0.58 6.85
C VAL A 192 -12.36 0.91 6.52
N THR A 193 -11.71 1.26 5.42
CA THR A 193 -11.60 2.64 4.94
C THR A 193 -12.98 3.23 4.59
N TYR A 194 -13.82 2.48 3.87
CA TYR A 194 -15.21 2.86 3.60
C TYR A 194 -16.02 3.06 4.88
N ALA A 195 -15.91 2.15 5.83
CA ALA A 195 -16.63 2.22 7.09
C ALA A 195 -16.21 3.43 7.94
N CYS A 196 -14.91 3.75 7.97
CA CYS A 196 -14.39 4.98 8.57
C CYS A 196 -14.93 6.23 7.87
N TYR A 197 -14.96 6.26 6.54
CA TYR A 197 -15.56 7.34 5.76
C TYR A 197 -17.02 7.56 6.16
N CYS A 198 -17.82 6.49 6.25
CA CYS A 198 -19.21 6.58 6.66
C CYS A 198 -19.35 7.22 8.05
N ARG A 199 -18.59 6.74 9.03
CA ARG A 199 -18.61 7.28 10.41
C ARG A 199 -18.19 8.75 10.46
N MET A 200 -17.16 9.14 9.73
CA MET A 200 -16.68 10.52 9.66
C MET A 200 -17.74 11.46 9.03
N ASN A 201 -18.65 10.92 8.22
CA ASN A 201 -19.75 11.66 7.59
C ASN A 201 -21.11 11.38 8.29
N PHE A 202 -21.08 10.92 9.55
CA PHE A 202 -22.26 10.67 10.37
C PHE A 202 -23.25 9.67 9.75
N ARG A 203 -22.74 8.72 8.97
CA ARG A 203 -23.52 7.64 8.35
C ARG A 203 -23.21 6.30 9.01
N GLN A 204 -24.19 5.41 9.02
CA GLN A 204 -23.94 4.01 9.40
C GLN A 204 -23.35 3.27 8.21
N PRO A 205 -22.18 2.60 8.35
CA PRO A 205 -21.66 1.74 7.30
C PRO A 205 -22.53 0.48 7.19
N LEU A 206 -22.64 -0.05 5.98
CA LEU A 206 -23.14 -1.41 5.79
C LEU A 206 -22.13 -2.41 6.34
N SER A 207 -22.61 -3.61 6.71
CA SER A 207 -21.71 -4.66 7.22
C SER A 207 -20.76 -5.17 6.13
N GLY A 208 -19.60 -5.66 6.54
CA GLY A 208 -18.64 -6.27 5.61
C GLY A 208 -19.22 -7.48 4.87
N GLU A 209 -20.13 -8.21 5.48
CA GLU A 209 -20.84 -9.34 4.82
C GLU A 209 -21.66 -8.87 3.62
N VAL A 210 -22.26 -7.68 3.67
CA VAL A 210 -23.02 -7.11 2.58
C VAL A 210 -22.12 -6.50 1.52
N VAL A 211 -21.11 -5.74 1.93
CA VAL A 211 -20.22 -5.01 1.01
C VAL A 211 -19.26 -5.94 0.28
N LEU A 212 -18.79 -7.00 0.96
CA LEU A 212 -17.86 -8.01 0.42
C LEU A 212 -18.57 -9.30 -0.02
N LEU A 213 -19.86 -9.23 -0.27
CA LEU A 213 -20.61 -10.39 -0.77
C LEU A 213 -20.15 -10.73 -2.18
N GLN A 214 -19.54 -11.91 -2.38
CA GLN A 214 -19.03 -12.39 -3.67
C GLN A 214 -17.99 -11.47 -4.34
N PRO A 215 -16.84 -11.20 -3.69
CA PRO A 215 -15.81 -10.38 -4.32
C PRO A 215 -15.17 -11.09 -5.53
N GLU A 216 -14.91 -10.35 -6.58
CA GLU A 216 -14.12 -10.82 -7.71
C GLU A 216 -12.63 -10.81 -7.34
N LEU A 217 -11.99 -11.98 -7.26
CA LEU A 217 -10.56 -12.12 -7.01
C LEU A 217 -9.89 -12.63 -8.28
N LEU A 218 -9.13 -11.77 -8.93
CA LEU A 218 -8.62 -12.00 -10.28
C LEU A 218 -7.09 -12.09 -10.27
N ASP A 219 -6.58 -13.30 -10.54
CA ASP A 219 -5.17 -13.52 -10.78
C ASP A 219 -4.80 -13.04 -12.18
N VAL A 220 -3.77 -12.22 -12.26
CA VAL A 220 -3.29 -11.64 -13.53
C VAL A 220 -1.90 -12.17 -13.94
N GLY A 221 -1.48 -13.28 -13.37
CA GLY A 221 -0.23 -13.99 -13.75
C GLY A 221 1.00 -13.56 -13.00
#